data_45f6b12db475958c684b0cabbd77fb45
#
_entry.id   45f6b12db475958c684b0cabbd77fb45
#
_cell.length_a   1.000
_cell.length_b   1.000
_cell.length_c   1.000
_cell.angle_alpha   90.00
_cell.angle_beta   90.00
_cell.angle_gamma   90.00
#
_symmetry.space_group_name_H-M   'P 1'
#
loop_
_entity.id
_entity.type
_entity.pdbx_description
1 polymer ?
#
loop_
_entity_poly.entity_id
_entity_poly.type
_entity_poly.pdbx_seq_one_letter_code
_entity_poly.pdbx_strand_id
1 'polypeptide(L)'
;TTSSKRLFKNPDVKFVTINNCRFHAYKMDAAKAVGDAKVTVEALTKKLRARGYVSAYNGEIEEAKKVWDKEMVRLAGIEYTGDDFEPIIKARDPRTIPEFVKMTNGKITQTAALAAIRRVIDEDATIITAGGSLPSCMQRMWTTDKRGGYHAEYGYSCMGYEVAATLGVKFAEPDNEVYCVVGDSSFQMLHSEIMTIMQERKKVNILVFDNCGFGCINNLEMNHGIGSIATEFRYTDGKKPCGDLIPVDYAKIGEGYGLKTYTCKTIAELEAALEDAKKQEIACLFDLKVIP
;
A
#
# COMPACT_ATOMS: atom_id res chain seq x y z
N THR A 1 10.97 12.91 -4.89
CA THR A 1 12.28 12.60 -4.34
C THR A 1 12.97 11.52 -5.15
N THR A 2 14.22 11.74 -5.46
CA THR A 2 15.01 10.89 -6.35
C THR A 2 15.90 9.92 -5.55
N SER A 3 15.47 9.52 -4.34
CA SER A 3 16.25 8.68 -3.44
C SER A 3 17.71 9.13 -3.32
N SER A 4 17.94 10.45 -3.25
CA SER A 4 19.27 11.06 -3.10
C SER A 4 20.28 10.59 -4.15
N LYS A 5 19.88 10.50 -5.40
CA LYS A 5 20.65 9.99 -6.56
C LYS A 5 20.93 8.47 -6.54
N ARG A 6 20.50 7.74 -5.55
CA ARG A 6 20.81 6.30 -5.41
C ARG A 6 20.38 5.46 -6.61
N LEU A 7 19.30 5.86 -7.29
CA LEU A 7 18.76 5.15 -8.46
C LEU A 7 19.52 5.44 -9.76
N PHE A 8 20.31 6.52 -9.81
CA PHE A 8 21.00 6.96 -11.01
C PHE A 8 22.47 6.53 -10.95
N LYS A 9 22.75 5.35 -11.50
CA LYS A 9 24.08 4.72 -11.42
C LYS A 9 25.04 5.16 -12.53
N ASN A 10 24.54 5.80 -13.60
CA ASN A 10 25.39 6.33 -14.65
C ASN A 10 26.14 7.56 -14.11
N PRO A 11 27.49 7.55 -14.08
CA PRO A 11 28.28 8.68 -13.58
C PRO A 11 28.13 9.94 -14.45
N ASP A 12 27.82 9.77 -15.73
CA ASP A 12 27.70 10.87 -16.70
C ASP A 12 26.27 11.43 -16.80
N VAL A 13 25.34 10.96 -15.94
CA VAL A 13 23.96 11.41 -15.96
C VAL A 13 23.86 12.92 -15.69
N LYS A 14 23.14 13.62 -16.56
CA LYS A 14 22.81 15.03 -16.41
C LYS A 14 21.36 15.16 -15.94
N PHE A 15 21.17 16.00 -14.92
CA PHE A 15 19.84 16.24 -14.38
C PHE A 15 19.28 17.58 -14.85
N VAL A 16 18.00 17.57 -15.16
CA VAL A 16 17.18 18.77 -15.32
C VAL A 16 16.07 18.71 -14.28
N THR A 17 15.92 19.75 -13.49
CA THR A 17 14.84 19.84 -12.50
C THR A 17 13.86 20.93 -12.90
N ILE A 18 12.57 20.59 -12.84
CA ILE A 18 11.46 21.52 -12.99
C ILE A 18 10.72 21.54 -11.65
N ASN A 19 10.70 22.67 -10.95
CA ASN A 19 10.05 22.78 -9.65
C ASN A 19 9.69 24.25 -9.37
N ASN A 20 8.51 24.49 -8.81
CA ASN A 20 8.11 25.83 -8.36
C ASN A 20 8.82 26.24 -7.06
N CYS A 21 9.29 25.28 -6.27
CA CYS A 21 10.11 25.54 -5.10
C CYS A 21 11.59 25.64 -5.48
N ARG A 22 12.15 26.81 -5.31
CA ARG A 22 13.56 27.11 -5.64
C ARG A 22 14.53 26.19 -4.89
N PHE A 23 14.28 25.93 -3.61
CA PHE A 23 15.11 25.04 -2.79
C PHE A 23 15.20 23.63 -3.37
N HIS A 24 14.07 23.08 -3.82
CA HIS A 24 14.04 21.74 -4.41
C HIS A 24 14.64 21.71 -5.83
N ALA A 25 14.48 22.78 -6.61
CA ALA A 25 15.06 22.87 -7.93
C ALA A 25 16.60 22.83 -7.92
N TYR A 26 17.21 23.26 -6.84
CA TYR A 26 18.68 23.35 -6.69
C TYR A 26 19.33 22.05 -6.21
N LYS A 27 18.55 21.01 -5.93
CA LYS A 27 19.11 19.69 -5.56
C LYS A 27 19.73 18.99 -6.78
N MET A 28 20.61 18.03 -6.50
CA MET A 28 21.22 17.11 -7.47
C MET A 28 22.15 17.74 -8.50
N ASP A 29 22.63 18.95 -8.27
CA ASP A 29 23.48 19.67 -9.22
C ASP A 29 22.90 19.75 -10.64
N ALA A 30 21.60 19.97 -10.73
CA ALA A 30 20.83 19.92 -11.96
C ALA A 30 20.81 21.25 -12.70
N ALA A 31 20.57 21.21 -14.01
CA ALA A 31 20.08 22.37 -14.74
C ALA A 31 18.66 22.71 -14.25
N LYS A 32 18.43 23.96 -13.84
CA LYS A 32 17.25 24.34 -13.06
C LYS A 32 16.24 25.11 -13.89
N ALA A 33 14.99 24.67 -13.88
CA ALA A 33 13.84 25.44 -14.34
C ALA A 33 12.91 25.67 -13.16
N VAL A 34 13.00 26.87 -12.56
CA VAL A 34 12.13 27.27 -11.46
C VAL A 34 10.85 27.84 -12.04
N GLY A 35 9.73 27.14 -11.85
CA GLY A 35 8.44 27.53 -12.39
C GLY A 35 7.40 26.43 -12.28
N ASP A 36 6.19 26.72 -12.75
CA ASP A 36 5.12 25.74 -12.85
C ASP A 36 5.50 24.60 -13.81
N ALA A 37 5.23 23.37 -13.38
CA ALA A 37 5.64 22.18 -14.13
C ALA A 37 4.90 22.08 -15.48
N LYS A 38 3.60 22.38 -15.53
CA LYS A 38 2.80 22.30 -16.76
C LYS A 38 3.31 23.28 -17.81
N VAL A 39 3.41 24.55 -17.45
CA VAL A 39 3.86 25.62 -18.35
C VAL A 39 5.30 25.36 -18.84
N THR A 40 6.17 24.90 -17.94
CA THR A 40 7.57 24.61 -18.29
C THR A 40 7.67 23.41 -19.23
N VAL A 41 6.92 22.34 -19.00
CA VAL A 41 6.90 21.14 -19.88
C VAL A 41 6.31 21.48 -21.25
N GLU A 42 5.25 22.27 -21.31
CA GLU A 42 4.67 22.74 -22.57
C GLU A 42 5.69 23.55 -23.38
N ALA A 43 6.39 24.49 -22.75
CA ALA A 43 7.43 25.30 -23.40
C ALA A 43 8.61 24.44 -23.87
N LEU A 44 9.05 23.47 -23.06
CA LEU A 44 10.10 22.52 -23.41
C LEU A 44 9.69 21.65 -24.59
N THR A 45 8.49 21.11 -24.58
CA THR A 45 7.94 20.30 -25.68
C THR A 45 7.91 21.07 -26.98
N LYS A 46 7.46 22.34 -26.97
CA LYS A 46 7.46 23.22 -28.15
C LYS A 46 8.86 23.40 -28.70
N LYS A 47 9.85 23.63 -27.82
CA LYS A 47 11.26 23.81 -28.24
C LYS A 47 11.88 22.55 -28.82
N LEU A 48 11.60 21.38 -28.22
CA LEU A 48 12.10 20.10 -28.71
C LEU A 48 11.51 19.76 -30.09
N ARG A 49 10.21 19.96 -30.27
CA ARG A 49 9.53 19.78 -31.57
C ARG A 49 10.12 20.70 -32.65
N ALA A 50 10.36 21.96 -32.33
CA ALA A 50 10.96 22.93 -33.27
C ALA A 50 12.39 22.53 -33.67
N ARG A 51 13.10 21.74 -32.87
CA ARG A 51 14.43 21.20 -33.17
C ARG A 51 14.39 19.83 -33.85
N GLY A 52 13.22 19.32 -34.18
CA GLY A 52 13.07 17.99 -34.77
C GLY A 52 13.48 16.84 -33.83
N TYR A 53 13.44 17.06 -32.49
CA TYR A 53 13.82 16.03 -31.53
C TYR A 53 12.84 14.85 -31.60
N VAL A 54 13.40 13.65 -31.77
CA VAL A 54 12.68 12.39 -31.71
C VAL A 54 13.31 11.56 -30.58
N SER A 55 12.48 10.99 -29.72
CA SER A 55 12.98 10.11 -28.66
C SER A 55 13.57 8.84 -29.24
N ALA A 56 14.73 8.43 -28.73
CA ALA A 56 15.35 7.15 -29.04
C ALA A 56 14.78 6.00 -28.17
N TYR A 57 13.99 6.32 -27.14
CA TYR A 57 13.35 5.32 -26.29
C TYR A 57 12.08 4.79 -26.96
N ASN A 58 12.14 3.59 -27.48
CA ASN A 58 11.03 2.92 -28.18
C ASN A 58 10.81 1.51 -27.61
N GLY A 59 11.36 0.49 -28.27
CA GLY A 59 11.14 -0.93 -27.90
C GLY A 59 11.62 -1.32 -26.51
N GLU A 60 12.61 -0.63 -25.94
CA GLU A 60 13.11 -0.87 -24.59
C GLU A 60 12.04 -0.65 -23.52
N ILE A 61 11.21 0.38 -23.69
CA ILE A 61 10.11 0.69 -22.76
C ILE A 61 9.04 -0.40 -22.84
N GLU A 62 8.69 -0.81 -24.06
CA GLU A 62 7.70 -1.87 -24.27
C GLU A 62 8.16 -3.21 -23.68
N GLU A 63 9.43 -3.55 -23.88
CA GLU A 63 9.99 -4.78 -23.33
C GLU A 63 10.04 -4.73 -21.79
N ALA A 64 10.45 -3.63 -21.21
CA ALA A 64 10.42 -3.43 -19.76
C ALA A 64 9.00 -3.54 -19.18
N LYS A 65 7.99 -3.01 -19.87
CA LYS A 65 6.58 -3.17 -19.49
C LYS A 65 6.14 -4.63 -19.54
N LYS A 66 6.47 -5.37 -20.59
CA LYS A 66 6.13 -6.80 -20.67
C LYS A 66 6.74 -7.62 -19.53
N VAL A 67 7.99 -7.33 -19.16
CA VAL A 67 8.63 -7.98 -18.01
C VAL A 67 7.90 -7.64 -16.72
N TRP A 68 7.52 -6.38 -16.55
CA TRP A 68 6.76 -5.92 -15.40
C TRP A 68 5.38 -6.57 -15.32
N ASP A 69 4.65 -6.64 -16.44
CA ASP A 69 3.32 -7.25 -16.49
C ASP A 69 3.36 -8.74 -16.11
N LYS A 70 4.38 -9.47 -16.58
CA LYS A 70 4.59 -10.87 -16.17
C LYS A 70 4.83 -10.99 -14.67
N GLU A 71 5.62 -10.09 -14.09
CA GLU A 71 5.88 -10.08 -12.65
C GLU A 71 4.61 -9.74 -11.86
N MET A 72 3.78 -8.82 -12.33
CA MET A 72 2.50 -8.51 -11.69
C MET A 72 1.55 -9.71 -11.70
N VAL A 73 1.47 -10.44 -12.81
CA VAL A 73 0.68 -11.68 -12.88
C VAL A 73 1.19 -12.72 -11.89
N ARG A 74 2.52 -12.89 -11.82
CA ARG A 74 3.14 -13.80 -10.84
C ARG A 74 2.81 -13.42 -9.41
N LEU A 75 2.95 -12.14 -9.05
CA LEU A 75 2.68 -11.63 -7.71
C LEU A 75 1.19 -11.77 -7.32
N ALA A 76 0.30 -11.57 -8.28
CA ALA A 76 -1.15 -11.73 -8.07
C ALA A 76 -1.56 -13.18 -7.79
N GLY A 77 -0.80 -14.15 -8.29
CA GLY A 77 -1.06 -15.58 -8.14
C GLY A 77 -0.27 -16.25 -7.00
N ILE A 78 0.45 -15.50 -6.16
CA ILE A 78 1.17 -16.11 -5.04
C ILE A 78 0.18 -16.52 -3.94
N GLU A 79 0.13 -17.80 -3.65
CA GLU A 79 -0.66 -18.40 -2.59
C GLU A 79 0.24 -19.04 -1.53
N TYR A 80 -0.26 -19.13 -0.31
CA TYR A 80 0.40 -19.90 0.73
C TYR A 80 0.12 -21.40 0.52
N THR A 81 1.17 -22.17 0.28
CA THR A 81 1.10 -23.59 -0.07
C THR A 81 1.44 -24.54 1.09
N GLY A 82 1.58 -24.01 2.29
CA GLY A 82 1.99 -24.82 3.45
C GLY A 82 3.51 -24.90 3.59
N ASP A 83 4.02 -26.10 3.90
CA ASP A 83 5.45 -26.31 4.19
C ASP A 83 6.37 -26.03 2.98
N ASP A 84 5.82 -26.06 1.77
CA ASP A 84 6.55 -25.75 0.53
C ASP A 84 6.62 -24.23 0.26
N PHE A 85 5.98 -23.40 1.09
CA PHE A 85 6.01 -21.95 0.91
C PHE A 85 7.35 -21.38 1.37
N GLU A 86 8.11 -20.89 0.42
CA GLU A 86 9.40 -20.22 0.69
C GLU A 86 9.27 -18.69 0.62
N PRO A 87 9.36 -17.97 1.75
CA PRO A 87 9.42 -16.52 1.74
C PRO A 87 10.74 -16.03 1.11
N ILE A 88 10.68 -14.93 0.38
CA ILE A 88 11.88 -14.30 -0.22
C ILE A 88 12.87 -13.87 0.87
N ILE A 89 12.37 -13.40 2.01
CA ILE A 89 13.21 -12.97 3.14
C ILE A 89 13.52 -14.19 4.01
N LYS A 90 14.73 -14.70 3.89
CA LYS A 90 15.17 -15.95 4.55
C LYS A 90 15.49 -15.78 6.05
N ALA A 91 15.74 -14.57 6.53
CA ALA A 91 16.10 -14.31 7.92
C ALA A 91 14.90 -14.23 8.89
N ARG A 92 13.68 -14.43 8.40
CA ARG A 92 12.47 -14.47 9.22
C ARG A 92 12.55 -15.61 10.25
N ASP A 93 12.00 -15.38 11.45
CA ASP A 93 11.78 -16.45 12.42
C ASP A 93 10.91 -17.54 11.75
N PRO A 94 11.39 -18.77 11.64
CA PRO A 94 10.68 -19.84 10.95
C PRO A 94 9.33 -20.21 11.61
N ARG A 95 9.11 -19.80 12.86
CA ARG A 95 7.85 -20.03 13.58
C ARG A 95 6.72 -19.11 13.12
N THR A 96 7.04 -17.90 12.63
CA THR A 96 6.05 -16.83 12.45
C THR A 96 4.93 -17.21 11.50
N ILE A 97 5.25 -17.73 10.31
CA ILE A 97 4.21 -18.08 9.33
C ILE A 97 3.38 -19.29 9.78
N PRO A 98 3.97 -20.43 10.20
CA PRO A 98 3.19 -21.57 10.71
C PRO A 98 2.31 -21.22 11.92
N GLU A 99 2.82 -20.40 12.84
CA GLU A 99 2.07 -19.91 14.00
C GLU A 99 0.90 -19.03 13.58
N PHE A 100 1.12 -18.08 12.68
CA PHE A 100 0.07 -17.22 12.13
C PHE A 100 -1.03 -18.04 11.45
N VAL A 101 -0.66 -18.97 10.58
CA VAL A 101 -1.62 -19.83 9.88
C VAL A 101 -2.39 -20.71 10.85
N LYS A 102 -1.73 -21.28 11.85
CA LYS A 102 -2.39 -22.08 12.90
C LYS A 102 -3.39 -21.24 13.70
N MET A 103 -3.04 -20.00 14.01
CA MET A 103 -3.85 -19.08 14.80
C MET A 103 -5.06 -18.54 14.03
N THR A 104 -4.86 -18.14 12.76
CA THR A 104 -5.86 -17.40 11.97
C THR A 104 -6.54 -18.23 10.89
N ASN A 105 -5.90 -19.30 10.44
CA ASN A 105 -6.20 -19.99 9.18
C ASN A 105 -6.12 -19.08 7.94
N GLY A 106 -5.39 -17.96 8.04
CA GLY A 106 -5.18 -17.02 6.95
C GLY A 106 -4.18 -17.56 5.94
N LYS A 107 -4.49 -17.43 4.64
CA LYS A 107 -3.66 -17.91 3.52
C LYS A 107 -3.43 -16.84 2.46
N ILE A 108 -3.97 -15.66 2.66
CA ILE A 108 -3.88 -14.56 1.70
C ILE A 108 -2.47 -13.99 1.71
N THR A 109 -1.86 -13.79 0.55
CA THR A 109 -0.66 -12.96 0.43
C THR A 109 -1.04 -11.51 0.15
N GLN A 110 -0.22 -10.57 0.58
CA GLN A 110 -0.52 -9.13 0.44
C GLN A 110 -0.72 -8.73 -1.03
N THR A 111 0.10 -9.27 -1.94
CA THR A 111 0.01 -8.95 -3.38
C THR A 111 -1.21 -9.57 -4.05
N ALA A 112 -1.57 -10.81 -3.68
CA ALA A 112 -2.79 -11.46 -4.19
C ALA A 112 -4.05 -10.74 -3.69
N ALA A 113 -4.08 -10.28 -2.42
CA ALA A 113 -5.17 -9.47 -1.90
C ALA A 113 -5.36 -8.17 -2.67
N LEU A 114 -4.28 -7.42 -2.93
CA LEU A 114 -4.34 -6.18 -3.70
C LEU A 114 -4.83 -6.41 -5.13
N ALA A 115 -4.40 -7.49 -5.77
CA ALA A 115 -4.89 -7.87 -7.11
C ALA A 115 -6.38 -8.24 -7.08
N ALA A 116 -6.86 -8.95 -6.07
CA ALA A 116 -8.27 -9.29 -5.89
C ALA A 116 -9.12 -8.04 -5.67
N ILE A 117 -8.69 -7.15 -4.78
CA ILE A 117 -9.36 -5.86 -4.55
C ILE A 117 -9.51 -5.10 -5.88
N ARG A 118 -8.41 -4.96 -6.64
CA ARG A 118 -8.44 -4.22 -7.92
C ARG A 118 -9.39 -4.82 -8.96
N ARG A 119 -9.58 -6.15 -8.94
CA ARG A 119 -10.52 -6.83 -9.87
C ARG A 119 -11.98 -6.57 -9.53
N VAL A 120 -12.30 -6.41 -8.23
CA VAL A 120 -13.68 -6.37 -7.76
C VAL A 120 -14.20 -4.95 -7.63
N ILE A 121 -13.40 -4.02 -7.13
CA ILE A 121 -13.87 -2.63 -6.90
C ILE A 121 -14.07 -1.89 -8.21
N ASP A 122 -14.89 -0.85 -8.16
CA ASP A 122 -15.20 -0.04 -9.32
C ASP A 122 -13.98 0.72 -9.85
N GLU A 123 -13.92 0.97 -11.15
CA GLU A 123 -12.78 1.62 -11.80
C GLU A 123 -12.57 3.06 -11.33
N ASP A 124 -13.64 3.73 -10.94
CA ASP A 124 -13.66 5.10 -10.43
C ASP A 124 -13.54 5.18 -8.90
N ALA A 125 -13.42 4.05 -8.20
CA ALA A 125 -13.15 4.03 -6.76
C ALA A 125 -11.86 4.77 -6.39
N THR A 126 -11.85 5.39 -5.21
CA THR A 126 -10.65 6.07 -4.69
C THR A 126 -10.03 5.28 -3.55
N ILE A 127 -8.71 5.07 -3.64
CA ILE A 127 -7.92 4.32 -2.68
C ILE A 127 -7.03 5.25 -1.87
N ILE A 128 -7.00 5.02 -0.55
CA ILE A 128 -6.14 5.73 0.38
C ILE A 128 -5.19 4.73 1.07
N THR A 129 -3.92 5.06 1.10
CA THR A 129 -2.89 4.34 1.87
C THR A 129 -1.83 5.31 2.39
N ALA A 130 -1.00 4.91 3.34
CA ALA A 130 0.07 5.77 3.84
C ALA A 130 1.34 4.99 4.18
N GLY A 131 1.41 4.38 5.35
CA GLY A 131 2.65 3.79 5.87
C GLY A 131 2.78 2.28 5.69
N GLY A 132 3.96 1.77 5.98
CA GLY A 132 4.22 0.33 6.06
C GLY A 132 4.62 -0.33 4.74
N SER A 133 4.39 -1.63 4.63
CA SER A 133 4.70 -2.43 3.43
C SER A 133 3.69 -2.23 2.31
N LEU A 134 2.46 -1.84 2.63
CA LEU A 134 1.36 -1.68 1.67
C LEU A 134 1.68 -0.68 0.55
N PRO A 135 2.15 0.55 0.81
CA PRO A 135 2.50 1.47 -0.27
C PRO A 135 3.51 0.90 -1.27
N SER A 136 4.48 0.11 -0.80
CA SER A 136 5.47 -0.54 -1.67
C SER A 136 4.86 -1.63 -2.54
N CYS A 137 3.90 -2.39 -2.02
CA CYS A 137 3.15 -3.37 -2.80
C CYS A 137 2.15 -2.68 -3.73
N MET A 138 1.50 -1.61 -3.29
CA MET A 138 0.61 -0.80 -4.11
C MET A 138 1.32 -0.21 -5.34
N GLN A 139 2.56 0.28 -5.19
CA GLN A 139 3.36 0.76 -6.34
C GLN A 139 3.59 -0.31 -7.41
N ARG A 140 3.53 -1.58 -7.06
CA ARG A 140 3.68 -2.71 -7.99
C ARG A 140 2.33 -3.16 -8.54
N MET A 141 1.34 -3.31 -7.67
CA MET A 141 0.11 -4.02 -7.97
C MET A 141 -1.05 -3.11 -8.39
N TRP A 142 -0.95 -1.80 -8.13
CA TRP A 142 -2.06 -0.90 -8.33
C TRP A 142 -1.93 -0.07 -9.60
N THR A 143 -2.99 -0.06 -10.40
CA THR A 143 -3.15 0.81 -11.55
C THR A 143 -4.48 1.53 -11.48
N THR A 144 -4.52 2.80 -11.83
CA THR A 144 -5.76 3.58 -11.94
C THR A 144 -5.65 4.58 -13.07
N ASP A 145 -6.70 4.72 -13.86
CA ASP A 145 -6.82 5.74 -14.90
C ASP A 145 -7.59 6.97 -14.40
N LYS A 146 -8.23 6.85 -13.24
CA LYS A 146 -8.91 7.97 -12.58
C LYS A 146 -7.89 8.96 -12.04
N ARG A 147 -8.02 10.22 -12.44
CA ARG A 147 -7.24 11.32 -11.82
C ARG A 147 -7.64 11.47 -10.35
N GLY A 148 -6.66 11.34 -9.45
CA GLY A 148 -6.92 11.36 -8.00
C GLY A 148 -7.51 10.06 -7.46
N GLY A 149 -7.54 8.98 -8.22
CA GLY A 149 -8.04 7.67 -7.76
C GLY A 149 -7.12 6.94 -6.78
N TYR A 150 -5.91 7.44 -6.57
CA TYR A 150 -4.95 6.87 -5.62
C TYR A 150 -4.29 7.97 -4.80
N HIS A 151 -4.47 7.91 -3.48
CA HIS A 151 -3.85 8.81 -2.52
C HIS A 151 -2.89 8.03 -1.63
N ALA A 152 -1.63 8.44 -1.60
CA ALA A 152 -0.63 7.91 -0.71
C ALA A 152 0.07 9.05 0.04
N GLU A 153 -0.03 9.05 1.36
CA GLU A 153 0.83 9.88 2.18
C GLU A 153 2.21 9.20 2.26
N TYR A 154 3.07 9.51 1.32
CA TYR A 154 4.37 8.88 1.18
C TYR A 154 5.55 9.80 1.56
N GLY A 155 5.29 11.08 1.72
CA GLY A 155 6.31 12.08 2.02
C GLY A 155 6.94 11.87 3.39
N TYR A 156 6.12 11.64 4.39
CA TYR A 156 6.50 11.36 5.77
C TYR A 156 6.14 9.94 6.20
N SER A 157 5.31 9.24 5.42
CA SER A 157 4.84 7.88 5.72
C SER A 157 4.13 7.78 7.07
N CYS A 158 3.19 8.70 7.30
CA CYS A 158 2.48 8.84 8.57
C CYS A 158 1.48 7.71 8.77
N MET A 159 1.82 6.76 9.63
CA MET A 159 0.91 5.69 10.04
C MET A 159 -0.28 6.26 10.80
N GLY A 160 -1.47 5.71 10.58
CA GLY A 160 -2.73 6.21 11.15
C GLY A 160 -3.44 7.27 10.31
N TYR A 161 -2.78 7.83 9.29
CA TYR A 161 -3.39 8.79 8.36
C TYR A 161 -4.57 8.20 7.58
N GLU A 162 -4.50 6.92 7.26
CA GLU A 162 -5.36 6.27 6.27
C GLU A 162 -6.85 6.36 6.62
N VAL A 163 -7.22 6.09 7.87
CA VAL A 163 -8.63 6.07 8.30
C VAL A 163 -9.25 7.47 8.23
N ALA A 164 -8.58 8.47 8.81
CA ALA A 164 -9.05 9.85 8.81
C ALA A 164 -9.10 10.44 7.39
N ALA A 165 -8.07 10.16 6.57
CA ALA A 165 -8.00 10.63 5.20
C ALA A 165 -9.12 10.03 4.32
N THR A 166 -9.53 8.79 4.59
CA THR A 166 -10.64 8.14 3.89
C THR A 166 -11.95 8.90 4.09
N LEU A 167 -12.22 9.37 5.30
CA LEU A 167 -13.35 10.25 5.57
C LEU A 167 -13.23 11.58 4.80
N GLY A 168 -12.03 12.19 4.82
CA GLY A 168 -11.78 13.43 4.08
C GLY A 168 -12.04 13.30 2.59
N VAL A 169 -11.60 12.20 1.98
CA VAL A 169 -11.88 11.91 0.57
C VAL A 169 -13.37 11.68 0.34
N LYS A 170 -14.06 10.97 1.25
CA LYS A 170 -15.51 10.74 1.12
C LYS A 170 -16.34 12.05 1.21
N PHE A 171 -15.85 13.06 1.91
CA PHE A 171 -16.45 14.40 1.86
C PHE A 171 -16.22 15.10 0.52
N ALA A 172 -15.05 14.94 -0.07
CA ALA A 172 -14.72 15.56 -1.36
C ALA A 172 -15.37 14.82 -2.54
N GLU A 173 -15.59 13.52 -2.40
CA GLU A 173 -16.16 12.62 -3.42
C GLU A 173 -17.35 11.83 -2.83
N PRO A 174 -18.50 12.50 -2.55
CA PRO A 174 -19.58 11.90 -1.79
C PRO A 174 -20.27 10.71 -2.48
N ASP A 175 -20.26 10.68 -3.81
CA ASP A 175 -20.93 9.66 -4.61
C ASP A 175 -20.02 8.46 -4.94
N ASN A 176 -18.70 8.59 -4.75
CA ASN A 176 -17.75 7.55 -5.07
C ASN A 176 -17.54 6.56 -3.94
N GLU A 177 -17.21 5.31 -4.30
CA GLU A 177 -16.70 4.34 -3.35
C GLU A 177 -15.26 4.70 -2.95
N VAL A 178 -15.02 4.70 -1.64
CA VAL A 178 -13.73 5.07 -1.06
C VAL A 178 -13.22 3.93 -0.20
N TYR A 179 -11.97 3.53 -0.42
CA TYR A 179 -11.33 2.41 0.25
C TYR A 179 -10.07 2.87 0.98
N CYS A 180 -10.02 2.56 2.27
CA CYS A 180 -8.84 2.66 3.12
C CYS A 180 -8.05 1.34 3.05
N VAL A 181 -6.81 1.37 2.58
CA VAL A 181 -5.90 0.22 2.58
C VAL A 181 -4.84 0.45 3.65
N VAL A 182 -4.96 -0.25 4.78
CA VAL A 182 -4.21 0.02 5.99
C VAL A 182 -3.66 -1.27 6.61
N GLY A 183 -2.43 -1.24 7.11
CA GLY A 183 -1.88 -2.34 7.91
C GLY A 183 -2.44 -2.35 9.33
N ASP A 184 -2.45 -3.50 9.98
CA ASP A 184 -2.92 -3.68 11.35
C ASP A 184 -2.25 -2.72 12.34
N SER A 185 -0.95 -2.56 12.26
CA SER A 185 -0.17 -1.65 13.10
C SER A 185 -0.53 -0.18 12.88
N SER A 186 -0.77 0.23 11.64
CA SER A 186 -1.20 1.59 11.30
C SER A 186 -2.64 1.83 11.76
N PHE A 187 -3.52 0.85 11.55
CA PHE A 187 -4.90 0.90 12.00
C PHE A 187 -5.01 1.11 13.52
N GLN A 188 -4.20 0.39 14.31
CA GLN A 188 -4.19 0.53 15.77
C GLN A 188 -3.79 1.92 16.25
N MET A 189 -3.05 2.69 15.46
CA MET A 189 -2.61 4.04 15.88
C MET A 189 -3.75 5.06 15.90
N LEU A 190 -4.73 4.97 14.97
CA LEU A 190 -5.77 5.99 14.86
C LEU A 190 -7.13 5.43 14.39
N HIS A 191 -7.46 4.19 14.74
CA HIS A 191 -8.79 3.63 14.43
C HIS A 191 -9.93 4.37 15.14
N SER A 192 -9.63 5.15 16.19
CA SER A 192 -10.62 5.98 16.88
C SER A 192 -11.36 6.95 15.96
N GLU A 193 -10.79 7.32 14.82
CA GLU A 193 -11.44 8.15 13.79
C GLU A 193 -12.63 7.46 13.11
N ILE A 194 -12.83 6.18 13.32
CA ILE A 194 -14.07 5.47 12.95
C ILE A 194 -15.26 6.13 13.64
N MET A 195 -15.10 6.62 14.87
CA MET A 195 -16.16 7.37 15.58
C MET A 195 -16.61 8.57 14.76
N THR A 196 -15.69 9.32 14.18
CA THR A 196 -16.01 10.48 13.31
C THR A 196 -16.73 10.02 12.03
N ILE A 197 -16.31 8.91 11.43
CA ILE A 197 -16.99 8.31 10.26
C ILE A 197 -18.44 7.97 10.60
N MET A 198 -18.68 7.36 11.76
CA MET A 198 -20.01 7.00 12.22
C MET A 198 -20.85 8.24 12.53
N GLN A 199 -20.29 9.26 13.19
CA GLN A 199 -20.95 10.52 13.47
C GLN A 199 -21.44 11.19 12.18
N GLU A 200 -20.61 11.19 11.15
CA GLU A 200 -20.87 11.80 9.85
C GLU A 200 -21.74 10.90 8.92
N ARG A 201 -22.05 9.68 9.36
CA ARG A 201 -22.83 8.67 8.62
C ARG A 201 -22.31 8.47 7.18
N LYS A 202 -20.98 8.39 7.04
CA LYS A 202 -20.36 8.21 5.73
C LYS A 202 -20.04 6.74 5.49
N LYS A 203 -20.46 6.24 4.32
CA LYS A 203 -20.04 4.93 3.85
C LYS A 203 -18.61 5.00 3.34
N VAL A 204 -17.72 4.25 3.97
CA VAL A 204 -16.35 4.00 3.55
C VAL A 204 -16.02 2.52 3.77
N ASN A 205 -14.99 2.02 3.09
CA ASN A 205 -14.54 0.63 3.20
C ASN A 205 -13.13 0.60 3.78
N ILE A 206 -12.93 0.00 4.94
CA ILE A 206 -11.65 -0.07 5.65
C ILE A 206 -11.10 -1.49 5.54
N LEU A 207 -10.04 -1.67 4.79
CA LEU A 207 -9.37 -2.94 4.53
C LEU A 207 -8.13 -3.02 5.43
N VAL A 208 -8.23 -3.74 6.54
CA VAL A 208 -7.13 -3.96 7.49
C VAL A 208 -6.35 -5.20 7.07
N PHE A 209 -5.12 -5.01 6.69
CA PHE A 209 -4.17 -6.08 6.35
C PHE A 209 -3.50 -6.55 7.64
N ASP A 210 -4.07 -7.57 8.26
CA ASP A 210 -3.59 -8.16 9.50
C ASP A 210 -2.50 -9.20 9.22
N ASN A 211 -1.26 -8.81 9.50
CA ASN A 211 -0.09 -9.69 9.47
C ASN A 211 0.61 -9.79 10.83
N CYS A 212 -0.07 -9.40 11.90
CA CYS A 212 0.41 -9.40 13.29
C CYS A 212 1.69 -8.57 13.50
N GLY A 213 1.82 -7.40 12.85
CA GLY A 213 2.97 -6.56 13.14
C GLY A 213 3.30 -5.42 12.18
N PHE A 214 4.46 -4.84 12.41
CA PHE A 214 5.04 -3.76 11.61
C PHE A 214 5.81 -4.34 10.41
N GLY A 215 5.10 -4.92 9.44
CA GLY A 215 5.69 -5.72 8.36
C GLY A 215 6.83 -5.04 7.60
N CYS A 216 6.76 -3.72 7.37
CA CYS A 216 7.83 -2.99 6.68
C CYS A 216 9.13 -2.98 7.49
N ILE A 217 9.06 -2.61 8.75
CA ILE A 217 10.24 -2.53 9.63
C ILE A 217 10.78 -3.92 9.90
N ASN A 218 9.90 -4.90 10.13
CA ASN A 218 10.29 -6.29 10.28
C ASN A 218 11.08 -6.81 9.07
N ASN A 219 10.62 -6.51 7.85
CA ASN A 219 11.32 -6.86 6.62
C ASN A 219 12.69 -6.18 6.50
N LEU A 220 12.82 -4.92 6.93
CA LEU A 220 14.11 -4.22 6.95
C LEU A 220 15.08 -4.86 7.93
N GLU A 221 14.64 -5.17 9.15
CA GLU A 221 15.46 -5.86 10.16
C GLU A 221 15.96 -7.21 9.64
N MET A 222 15.07 -8.02 9.11
CA MET A 222 15.43 -9.33 8.56
C MET A 222 16.40 -9.24 7.37
N ASN A 223 16.20 -8.28 6.47
CA ASN A 223 17.10 -8.06 5.33
C ASN A 223 18.53 -7.64 5.76
N HIS A 224 18.67 -7.09 6.96
CA HIS A 224 19.98 -6.77 7.56
C HIS A 224 20.51 -7.88 8.48
N GLY A 225 19.84 -9.02 8.55
CA GLY A 225 20.24 -10.16 9.37
C GLY A 225 20.05 -9.96 10.87
N ILE A 226 19.22 -8.99 11.27
CA ILE A 226 18.99 -8.66 12.69
C ILE A 226 17.93 -9.61 13.30
N GLY A 227 17.00 -10.11 12.49
CA GLY A 227 15.80 -10.81 12.96
C GLY A 227 14.72 -9.84 13.42
N SER A 228 13.59 -10.37 13.86
CA SER A 228 12.45 -9.55 14.35
C SER A 228 12.73 -9.05 15.76
N ILE A 229 12.81 -7.74 15.95
CA ILE A 229 12.99 -7.09 17.26
C ILE A 229 11.80 -6.20 17.56
N ALA A 230 10.82 -6.72 18.34
CA ALA A 230 9.60 -5.99 18.75
C ALA A 230 8.75 -5.48 17.57
N THR A 231 8.89 -6.05 16.40
CA THR A 231 8.15 -5.69 15.18
C THR A 231 7.01 -6.66 14.86
N GLU A 232 6.94 -7.79 15.53
CA GLU A 232 5.79 -8.69 15.55
C GLU A 232 4.98 -8.49 16.84
N PHE A 233 3.66 -8.61 16.76
CA PHE A 233 2.80 -8.53 17.95
C PHE A 233 2.86 -9.85 18.72
N ARG A 234 3.76 -9.93 19.68
CA ARG A 234 4.01 -11.10 20.50
C ARG A 234 3.86 -10.81 21.98
N TYR A 235 3.41 -11.79 22.74
CA TYR A 235 3.46 -11.71 24.19
C TYR A 235 4.91 -11.60 24.67
N THR A 236 5.10 -10.84 25.76
CA THR A 236 6.42 -10.73 26.38
C THR A 236 6.71 -11.92 27.30
N ASP A 237 7.97 -12.34 27.36
CA ASP A 237 8.48 -13.28 28.36
C ASP A 237 8.91 -12.60 29.67
N GLY A 238 8.58 -11.30 29.81
CA GLY A 238 8.99 -10.44 30.92
C GLY A 238 10.26 -9.63 30.63
N LYS A 239 10.94 -9.89 29.51
CA LYS A 239 12.15 -9.17 29.06
C LYS A 239 12.00 -8.60 27.66
N LYS A 240 11.45 -9.39 26.76
CA LYS A 240 11.25 -9.02 25.35
C LYS A 240 9.99 -9.69 24.77
N PRO A 241 9.39 -9.10 23.71
CA PRO A 241 8.24 -9.70 23.04
C PRO A 241 8.70 -10.84 22.12
N CYS A 242 8.81 -12.06 22.65
CA CYS A 242 9.25 -13.25 21.92
C CYS A 242 8.38 -14.51 22.17
N GLY A 243 7.26 -14.33 22.89
CA GLY A 243 6.25 -15.36 23.07
C GLY A 243 5.40 -15.61 21.83
N ASP A 244 4.23 -16.19 22.01
CA ASP A 244 3.27 -16.46 20.95
C ASP A 244 2.73 -15.15 20.33
N LEU A 245 2.25 -15.22 19.09
CA LEU A 245 1.59 -14.10 18.42
C LEU A 245 0.29 -13.73 19.15
N ILE A 246 -0.03 -12.44 19.18
CA ILE A 246 -1.24 -11.91 19.82
C ILE A 246 -2.40 -11.94 18.81
N PRO A 247 -3.46 -12.70 19.03
CA PRO A 247 -4.61 -12.75 18.15
C PRO A 247 -5.48 -11.50 18.36
N VAL A 248 -5.44 -10.55 17.44
CA VAL A 248 -6.35 -9.41 17.42
C VAL A 248 -7.49 -9.68 16.44
N ASP A 249 -8.72 -9.40 16.86
CA ASP A 249 -9.91 -9.52 16.04
C ASP A 249 -10.36 -8.10 15.62
N TYR A 250 -9.91 -7.68 14.46
CA TYR A 250 -10.22 -6.34 13.94
C TYR A 250 -11.67 -6.23 13.49
N ALA A 251 -12.31 -7.32 13.10
CA ALA A 251 -13.73 -7.35 12.80
C ALA A 251 -14.56 -6.97 14.04
N LYS A 252 -14.25 -7.53 15.21
CA LYS A 252 -14.92 -7.15 16.47
C LYS A 252 -14.69 -5.69 16.87
N ILE A 253 -13.53 -5.14 16.58
CA ILE A 253 -13.30 -3.70 16.77
C ILE A 253 -14.27 -2.90 15.90
N GLY A 254 -14.41 -3.25 14.64
CA GLY A 254 -15.38 -2.63 13.73
C GLY A 254 -16.83 -2.79 14.20
N GLU A 255 -17.22 -3.99 14.65
CA GLU A 255 -18.54 -4.26 15.21
C GLU A 255 -18.82 -3.38 16.43
N GLY A 256 -17.82 -3.18 17.30
CA GLY A 256 -17.93 -2.30 18.46
C GLY A 256 -18.24 -0.85 18.12
N TYR A 257 -17.85 -0.39 16.94
CA TYR A 257 -18.23 0.91 16.38
C TYR A 257 -19.55 0.88 15.60
N GLY A 258 -20.13 -0.29 15.34
CA GLY A 258 -21.35 -0.44 14.57
C GLY A 258 -21.16 -0.55 13.05
N LEU A 259 -19.98 -0.90 12.57
CA LEU A 259 -19.71 -1.15 11.17
C LEU A 259 -20.23 -2.52 10.73
N LYS A 260 -20.48 -2.69 9.44
CA LYS A 260 -20.57 -4.00 8.82
C LYS A 260 -19.16 -4.59 8.71
N THR A 261 -18.95 -5.80 9.17
CA THR A 261 -17.60 -6.38 9.22
C THR A 261 -17.49 -7.71 8.49
N TYR A 262 -16.30 -8.00 8.03
CA TYR A 262 -15.94 -9.22 7.32
C TYR A 262 -14.58 -9.70 7.82
N THR A 263 -14.41 -11.01 8.06
CA THR A 263 -13.11 -11.64 8.26
C THR A 263 -12.80 -12.50 7.05
N CYS A 264 -11.71 -12.17 6.33
CA CYS A 264 -11.32 -12.85 5.11
C CYS A 264 -10.00 -13.58 5.30
N LYS A 265 -10.00 -14.89 5.02
CA LYS A 265 -8.85 -15.79 5.15
C LYS A 265 -8.38 -16.33 3.80
N THR A 266 -9.22 -16.20 2.78
CA THR A 266 -8.98 -16.62 1.40
C THR A 266 -9.36 -15.52 0.42
N ILE A 267 -8.83 -15.57 -0.79
CA ILE A 267 -9.17 -14.62 -1.86
C ILE A 267 -10.68 -14.70 -2.20
N ALA A 268 -11.25 -15.89 -2.22
CA ALA A 268 -12.68 -16.05 -2.52
C ALA A 268 -13.58 -15.39 -1.45
N GLU A 269 -13.23 -15.48 -0.16
CA GLU A 269 -13.92 -14.78 0.91
C GLU A 269 -13.80 -13.26 0.76
N LEU A 270 -12.61 -12.78 0.40
CA LEU A 270 -12.38 -11.35 0.16
C LEU A 270 -13.23 -10.82 -1.00
N GLU A 271 -13.23 -11.52 -2.13
CA GLU A 271 -14.03 -11.12 -3.30
C GLU A 271 -15.53 -11.10 -2.98
N ALA A 272 -16.04 -12.13 -2.31
CA ALA A 272 -17.43 -12.20 -1.88
C ALA A 272 -17.80 -11.07 -0.90
N ALA A 273 -16.92 -10.76 0.04
CA ALA A 273 -17.10 -9.68 1.01
C ALA A 273 -17.12 -8.30 0.33
N LEU A 274 -16.25 -8.06 -0.65
CA LEU A 274 -16.22 -6.82 -1.41
C LEU A 274 -17.51 -6.63 -2.22
N GLU A 275 -18.02 -7.69 -2.86
CA GLU A 275 -19.30 -7.63 -3.59
C GLU A 275 -20.51 -7.41 -2.66
N ASP A 276 -20.48 -7.94 -1.43
CA ASP A 276 -21.51 -7.64 -0.44
C ASP A 276 -21.41 -6.21 0.08
N ALA A 277 -20.20 -5.71 0.31
CA ALA A 277 -19.97 -4.35 0.79
C ALA A 277 -20.48 -3.26 -0.17
N LYS A 278 -20.46 -3.49 -1.48
CA LYS A 278 -21.05 -2.58 -2.46
C LYS A 278 -22.54 -2.34 -2.23
N LYS A 279 -23.24 -3.29 -1.61
CA LYS A 279 -24.69 -3.23 -1.34
C LYS A 279 -25.00 -2.58 0.02
N GLN A 280 -23.99 -2.32 0.83
CA GLN A 280 -24.18 -1.74 2.16
C GLN A 280 -24.28 -0.22 2.09
N GLU A 281 -25.10 0.35 2.95
CA GLU A 281 -25.26 1.80 3.10
C GLU A 281 -24.42 2.38 4.27
N ILE A 282 -23.81 1.51 5.08
CA ILE A 282 -22.98 1.87 6.22
C ILE A 282 -21.52 1.57 5.95
N ALA A 283 -20.63 2.15 6.76
CA ALA A 283 -19.21 1.87 6.68
C ALA A 283 -18.92 0.38 6.91
N CYS A 284 -17.94 -0.15 6.16
CA CYS A 284 -17.52 -1.55 6.22
C CYS A 284 -16.08 -1.66 6.71
N LEU A 285 -15.79 -2.71 7.47
CA LEU A 285 -14.42 -3.07 7.85
C LEU A 285 -14.15 -4.53 7.46
N PHE A 286 -13.00 -4.74 6.83
CA PHE A 286 -12.51 -6.04 6.42
C PHE A 286 -11.25 -6.38 7.24
N ASP A 287 -11.28 -7.46 7.96
CA ASP A 287 -10.13 -8.04 8.65
C ASP A 287 -9.51 -9.11 7.73
N LEU A 288 -8.46 -8.72 7.00
CA LEU A 288 -7.79 -9.56 6.02
C LEU A 288 -6.62 -10.28 6.69
N LYS A 289 -6.73 -11.59 6.90
CA LYS A 289 -5.66 -12.41 7.49
C LYS A 289 -4.58 -12.70 6.44
N VAL A 290 -3.58 -11.84 6.42
CA VAL A 290 -2.52 -11.82 5.41
C VAL A 290 -1.23 -12.41 5.96
N ILE A 291 -0.63 -13.34 5.22
CA ILE A 291 0.66 -13.97 5.60
C ILE A 291 1.70 -12.89 5.92
N PRO A 292 2.31 -12.95 7.11
CA PRO A 292 3.30 -11.98 7.58
C PRO A 292 4.48 -11.77 6.66
#